data_9865b5be1afa101de4be40c7c64764d4
#
_entry.id   9865b5be1afa101de4be40c7c64764d4
#
_cell.length_a   1.000
_cell.length_b   1.000
_cell.length_c   1.000
_cell.angle_alpha   90.00
_cell.angle_beta   90.00
_cell.angle_gamma   90.00
#
_symmetry.space_group_name_H-M   'P 1'
#
loop_
_entity.id
_entity.type
_entity.pdbx_description
1 polymer ?
#
loop_
_entity_poly.entity_id
_entity_poly.type
_entity_poly.pdbx_seq_one_letter_code
_entity_poly.pdbx_strand_id
1 'polypeptide(L)'
;MAYVPQGRMIFPSMSVLENIQTGLPASANGKVPEDLYALFPVLFDMRARRGGNLSGGQQQQLAIARALATNPKVLLLDEPTEGIQPSIIKDIARTLKEIRSLRNLTIVVSEQVLSFTLEIADRFLVIEKGRFVVEEARANVDEATISRYLSV
;
A
#
# COMPACT_ATOMS: atom_id res chain seq x y z
N MET A 1 -13.42 -1.85 -4.51
CA MET A 1 -12.15 -1.19 -4.82
C MET A 1 -11.82 -0.24 -3.70
N ALA A 2 -10.55 -0.19 -3.27
CA ALA A 2 -10.05 0.77 -2.29
C ALA A 2 -8.86 1.54 -2.85
N TYR A 3 -8.61 2.75 -2.35
CA TYR A 3 -7.56 3.64 -2.82
C TYR A 3 -6.78 4.23 -1.64
N VAL A 4 -5.47 4.21 -1.74
CA VAL A 4 -4.54 4.90 -0.85
C VAL A 4 -3.84 5.98 -1.67
N PRO A 5 -4.19 7.25 -1.49
CA PRO A 5 -3.60 8.36 -2.23
C PRO A 5 -2.19 8.67 -1.76
N GLN A 6 -1.43 9.37 -2.60
CA GLN A 6 -0.21 10.07 -2.19
C GLN A 6 -0.51 10.92 -0.93
N GLY A 7 0.42 10.94 0.02
CA GLY A 7 0.20 11.64 1.30
C GLY A 7 -0.70 10.89 2.31
N ARG A 8 -1.09 9.62 2.03
CA ARG A 8 -1.72 8.66 2.97
C ARG A 8 -3.13 9.02 3.43
N MET A 9 -3.44 10.29 3.59
CA MET A 9 -4.75 10.83 4.01
C MET A 9 -5.34 10.15 5.26
N ILE A 10 -4.51 9.86 6.26
CA ILE A 10 -4.98 9.36 7.56
C ILE A 10 -5.66 10.49 8.35
N PHE A 11 -6.45 10.14 9.35
CA PHE A 11 -7.02 11.11 10.30
C PHE A 11 -6.06 11.30 11.47
N PRO A 12 -5.28 12.41 11.53
CA PRO A 12 -4.18 12.55 12.49
C PRO A 12 -4.65 12.67 13.94
N SER A 13 -5.85 13.19 14.19
CA SER A 13 -6.44 13.34 15.51
C SER A 13 -7.10 12.07 16.06
N MET A 14 -7.45 11.13 15.18
CA MET A 14 -8.04 9.84 15.54
C MET A 14 -6.96 8.85 15.91
N SER A 15 -7.29 7.89 16.76
CA SER A 15 -6.42 6.75 17.08
C SER A 15 -6.22 5.84 15.86
N VAL A 16 -5.22 4.97 15.93
CA VAL A 16 -4.99 3.91 14.91
C VAL A 16 -6.23 3.05 14.74
N LEU A 17 -6.83 2.62 15.87
CA LEU A 17 -8.05 1.83 15.85
C LEU A 17 -9.19 2.56 15.13
N GLU A 18 -9.48 3.80 15.51
CA GLU A 18 -10.53 4.60 14.90
C GLU A 18 -10.29 4.83 13.41
N ASN A 19 -9.04 5.11 13.00
CA ASN A 19 -8.68 5.20 11.58
C ASN A 19 -9.04 3.93 10.80
N ILE A 20 -8.70 2.74 11.31
CA ILE A 20 -9.03 1.47 10.65
C ILE A 20 -10.56 1.28 10.62
N GLN A 21 -11.25 1.61 11.70
CA GLN A 21 -12.70 1.47 11.81
C GLN A 21 -13.46 2.30 10.79
N THR A 22 -12.93 3.45 10.34
CA THR A 22 -13.57 4.24 9.27
C THR A 22 -13.66 3.49 7.93
N GLY A 23 -12.81 2.48 7.71
CA GLY A 23 -12.85 1.62 6.52
C GLY A 23 -13.78 0.41 6.66
N LEU A 24 -14.28 0.11 7.85
CA LEU A 24 -15.11 -1.07 8.06
C LEU A 24 -16.52 -0.91 7.49
N PRO A 25 -17.11 -1.97 6.91
CA PRO A 25 -18.52 -1.97 6.59
C PRO A 25 -19.37 -1.91 7.86
N ALA A 26 -20.57 -1.33 7.77
CA ALA A 26 -21.49 -1.21 8.91
C ALA A 26 -21.78 -2.57 9.59
N SER A 27 -21.81 -3.66 8.82
CA SER A 27 -22.01 -5.02 9.30
C SER A 27 -20.90 -5.54 10.24
N ALA A 28 -19.72 -4.92 10.22
CA ALA A 28 -18.60 -5.31 11.09
C ALA A 28 -18.78 -4.85 12.55
N ASN A 29 -19.78 -3.99 12.85
CA ASN A 29 -20.03 -3.46 14.20
C ASN A 29 -18.76 -2.92 14.88
N GLY A 30 -17.88 -2.28 14.12
CA GLY A 30 -16.60 -1.73 14.60
C GLY A 30 -15.50 -2.74 14.90
N LYS A 31 -15.74 -4.05 14.67
CA LYS A 31 -14.75 -5.10 14.92
C LYS A 31 -13.75 -5.19 13.77
N VAL A 32 -12.50 -4.84 14.03
CA VAL A 32 -11.39 -4.96 13.07
C VAL A 32 -11.07 -6.44 12.86
N PRO A 33 -10.95 -6.91 11.60
CA PRO A 33 -10.53 -8.28 11.30
C PRO A 33 -9.14 -8.60 11.89
N GLU A 34 -8.99 -9.76 12.49
CA GLU A 34 -7.75 -10.17 13.15
C GLU A 34 -6.58 -10.30 12.18
N ASP A 35 -6.85 -10.70 10.95
CA ASP A 35 -5.83 -10.82 9.91
C ASP A 35 -5.18 -9.46 9.55
N LEU A 36 -5.88 -8.33 9.71
CA LEU A 36 -5.28 -7.02 9.54
C LEU A 36 -4.19 -6.73 10.58
N TYR A 37 -4.40 -7.14 11.82
CA TYR A 37 -3.38 -6.99 12.86
C TYR A 37 -2.24 -8.01 12.72
N ALA A 38 -2.52 -9.21 12.21
CA ALA A 38 -1.47 -10.18 11.87
C ALA A 38 -0.53 -9.65 10.77
N LEU A 39 -1.09 -8.95 9.77
CA LEU A 39 -0.34 -8.33 8.67
C LEU A 39 0.42 -7.06 9.10
N PHE A 40 -0.10 -6.33 10.08
CA PHE A 40 0.48 -5.07 10.59
C PHE A 40 0.56 -5.09 12.12
N PRO A 41 1.43 -5.93 12.73
CA PRO A 41 1.49 -6.09 14.20
C PRO A 41 1.73 -4.77 14.95
N VAL A 42 2.54 -3.88 14.37
CA VAL A 42 2.83 -2.56 14.93
C VAL A 42 1.56 -1.71 15.13
N LEU A 43 0.54 -1.89 14.29
CA LEU A 43 -0.72 -1.16 14.42
C LEU A 43 -1.56 -1.68 15.59
N PHE A 44 -1.45 -2.97 15.90
CA PHE A 44 -2.10 -3.53 17.10
C PHE A 44 -1.49 -2.95 18.38
N ASP A 45 -0.17 -2.92 18.46
CA ASP A 45 0.55 -2.38 19.63
C ASP A 45 0.26 -0.89 19.83
N MET A 46 0.06 -0.16 18.73
CA MET A 46 -0.19 1.29 18.72
C MET A 46 -1.67 1.67 18.58
N ARG A 47 -2.61 0.73 18.74
CA ARG A 47 -4.04 0.93 18.43
C ARG A 47 -4.71 2.11 19.12
N ALA A 48 -4.25 2.47 20.33
CA ALA A 48 -4.74 3.62 21.08
C ALA A 48 -4.00 4.93 20.76
N ARG A 49 -2.90 4.87 20.00
CA ARG A 49 -2.09 6.04 19.66
C ARG A 49 -2.75 6.85 18.55
N ARG A 50 -2.64 8.18 18.60
CA ARG A 50 -3.12 9.06 17.52
C ARG A 50 -2.32 8.86 16.25
N GLY A 51 -3.00 8.83 15.10
CA GLY A 51 -2.37 8.65 13.79
C GLY A 51 -1.30 9.68 13.47
N GLY A 52 -1.50 10.94 13.88
CA GLY A 52 -0.51 12.00 13.68
C GLY A 52 0.80 11.83 14.46
N ASN A 53 0.83 10.95 15.48
CA ASN A 53 2.02 10.66 16.28
C ASN A 53 2.80 9.42 15.77
N LEU A 54 2.41 8.86 14.65
CA LEU A 54 3.10 7.75 14.00
C LEU A 54 4.23 8.25 13.10
N SER A 55 5.25 7.42 12.89
CA SER A 55 6.25 7.66 11.83
C SER A 55 5.60 7.58 10.43
N GLY A 56 6.26 8.14 9.41
CA GLY A 56 5.75 8.10 8.05
C GLY A 56 5.45 6.67 7.55
N GLY A 57 6.32 5.71 7.84
CA GLY A 57 6.11 4.31 7.50
C GLY A 57 4.93 3.66 8.25
N GLN A 58 4.75 3.99 9.53
CA GLN A 58 3.59 3.52 10.30
C GLN A 58 2.28 4.14 9.81
N GLN A 59 2.31 5.42 9.40
CA GLN A 59 1.16 6.08 8.78
C GLN A 59 0.79 5.43 7.44
N GLN A 60 1.79 5.01 6.65
CA GLN A 60 1.57 4.29 5.41
C GLN A 60 0.92 2.92 5.65
N GLN A 61 1.43 2.16 6.62
CA GLN A 61 0.82 0.90 7.05
C GLN A 61 -0.62 1.11 7.52
N LEU A 62 -0.88 2.17 8.27
CA LEU A 62 -2.23 2.53 8.73
C LEU A 62 -3.17 2.85 7.56
N ALA A 63 -2.71 3.62 6.57
CA ALA A 63 -3.50 3.95 5.38
C ALA A 63 -3.87 2.69 4.58
N ILE A 64 -2.90 1.78 4.40
CA ILE A 64 -3.12 0.49 3.73
C ILE A 64 -4.09 -0.39 4.54
N ALA A 65 -3.90 -0.52 5.86
CA ALA A 65 -4.78 -1.31 6.73
C ALA A 65 -6.22 -0.79 6.70
N ARG A 66 -6.42 0.54 6.73
CA ARG A 66 -7.74 1.18 6.60
C ARG A 66 -8.39 0.86 5.25
N ALA A 67 -7.63 0.92 4.16
CA ALA A 67 -8.14 0.57 2.83
C ALA A 67 -8.53 -0.91 2.76
N LEU A 68 -7.74 -1.81 3.33
CA LEU A 68 -8.01 -3.25 3.39
C LEU A 68 -9.20 -3.60 4.30
N ALA A 69 -9.53 -2.77 5.29
CA ALA A 69 -10.70 -2.95 6.16
C ALA A 69 -12.02 -2.93 5.38
N THR A 70 -12.05 -2.27 4.20
CA THR A 70 -13.21 -2.30 3.29
C THR A 70 -13.42 -3.64 2.59
N ASN A 71 -12.51 -4.62 2.79
CA ASN A 71 -12.46 -5.91 2.09
C ASN A 71 -12.52 -5.77 0.55
N PRO A 72 -11.60 -5.03 -0.07
CA PRO A 72 -11.65 -4.73 -1.50
C PRO A 72 -11.19 -5.93 -2.34
N LYS A 73 -11.63 -6.01 -3.61
CA LYS A 73 -11.07 -6.91 -4.62
C LYS A 73 -9.90 -6.27 -5.39
N VAL A 74 -9.83 -4.94 -5.39
CA VAL A 74 -8.77 -4.16 -6.03
C VAL A 74 -8.30 -3.09 -5.07
N LEU A 75 -6.99 -3.00 -4.84
CA LEU A 75 -6.32 -1.98 -4.06
C LEU A 75 -5.46 -1.12 -4.99
N LEU A 76 -5.72 0.19 -5.00
CA LEU A 76 -4.90 1.17 -5.70
C LEU A 76 -3.98 1.86 -4.69
N LEU A 77 -2.70 1.91 -4.97
CA LEU A 77 -1.68 2.60 -4.18
C LEU A 77 -0.97 3.64 -5.04
N ASP A 78 -0.95 4.87 -4.56
CA ASP A 78 -0.31 5.99 -5.25
C ASP A 78 0.93 6.44 -4.45
N GLU A 79 2.11 6.29 -5.04
CA GLU A 79 3.42 6.56 -4.45
C GLU A 79 3.56 6.04 -3.00
N PRO A 80 3.33 4.74 -2.75
CA PRO A 80 3.29 4.21 -1.39
C PRO A 80 4.63 4.24 -0.66
N THR A 81 5.74 4.51 -1.36
CA THR A 81 7.08 4.56 -0.76
C THR A 81 7.57 5.97 -0.47
N GLU A 82 6.81 7.01 -0.87
CA GLU A 82 7.22 8.40 -0.70
C GLU A 82 7.48 8.77 0.76
N GLY A 83 8.69 9.31 1.03
CA GLY A 83 9.09 9.77 2.36
C GLY A 83 9.21 8.65 3.40
N ILE A 84 9.46 7.41 2.97
CA ILE A 84 9.56 6.24 3.84
C ILE A 84 11.00 5.69 3.83
N GLN A 85 11.45 5.22 4.98
CA GLN A 85 12.77 4.60 5.13
C GLN A 85 12.86 3.27 4.36
N PRO A 86 14.02 2.94 3.74
CA PRO A 86 14.18 1.73 2.93
C PRO A 86 13.82 0.41 3.63
N SER A 87 14.07 0.30 4.94
CA SER A 87 13.70 -0.88 5.72
C SER A 87 12.20 -1.10 5.77
N ILE A 88 11.44 -0.01 5.95
CA ILE A 88 9.97 -0.06 6.00
C ILE A 88 9.37 -0.31 4.61
N ILE A 89 10.00 0.21 3.54
CA ILE A 89 9.60 -0.09 2.16
C ILE A 89 9.62 -1.60 1.91
N LYS A 90 10.68 -2.30 2.35
CA LYS A 90 10.77 -3.77 2.25
C LYS A 90 9.69 -4.49 3.04
N ASP A 91 9.36 -3.99 4.24
CA ASP A 91 8.28 -4.55 5.04
C ASP A 91 6.92 -4.38 4.36
N ILE A 92 6.65 -3.20 3.77
CA ILE A 92 5.43 -2.95 2.99
C ILE A 92 5.37 -3.87 1.78
N ALA A 93 6.47 -4.03 1.02
CA ALA A 93 6.52 -4.94 -0.13
C ALA A 93 6.17 -6.37 0.25
N ARG A 94 6.77 -6.88 1.33
CA ARG A 94 6.49 -8.22 1.87
C ARG A 94 5.01 -8.37 2.26
N THR A 95 4.49 -7.41 3.00
CA THR A 95 3.08 -7.42 3.45
C THR A 95 2.11 -7.39 2.27
N LEU A 96 2.40 -6.59 1.23
CA LEU A 96 1.56 -6.53 0.03
C LEU A 96 1.54 -7.87 -0.74
N LYS A 97 2.68 -8.56 -0.85
CA LYS A 97 2.74 -9.91 -1.43
C LYS A 97 1.90 -10.92 -0.63
N GLU A 98 2.01 -10.87 0.69
CA GLU A 98 1.26 -11.75 1.59
C GLU A 98 -0.25 -11.51 1.48
N ILE A 99 -0.69 -10.24 1.54
CA ILE A 99 -2.10 -9.86 1.38
C ILE A 99 -2.65 -10.32 0.03
N ARG A 100 -1.89 -10.11 -1.06
CA ARG A 100 -2.30 -10.51 -2.40
C ARG A 100 -2.63 -12.01 -2.45
N SER A 101 -1.79 -12.83 -1.83
CA SER A 101 -1.97 -14.27 -1.80
C SER A 101 -3.13 -14.70 -0.90
N LEU A 102 -3.23 -14.11 0.31
CA LEU A 102 -4.24 -14.48 1.30
C LEU A 102 -5.67 -14.09 0.89
N ARG A 103 -5.83 -12.93 0.23
CA ARG A 103 -7.15 -12.38 -0.10
C ARG A 103 -7.51 -12.43 -1.57
N ASN A 104 -6.67 -13.05 -2.42
CA ASN A 104 -6.82 -13.03 -3.89
C ASN A 104 -7.07 -11.60 -4.41
N LEU A 105 -6.24 -10.65 -3.96
CA LEU A 105 -6.38 -9.23 -4.17
C LEU A 105 -5.59 -8.79 -5.39
N THR A 106 -6.20 -8.02 -6.29
CA THR A 106 -5.46 -7.30 -7.33
C THR A 106 -4.91 -6.00 -6.73
N ILE A 107 -3.61 -5.77 -6.87
CA ILE A 107 -2.95 -4.54 -6.42
C ILE A 107 -2.44 -3.79 -7.64
N VAL A 108 -2.80 -2.52 -7.76
CA VAL A 108 -2.28 -1.60 -8.77
C VAL A 108 -1.49 -0.52 -8.04
N VAL A 109 -0.24 -0.32 -8.44
CA VAL A 109 0.67 0.64 -7.81
C VAL A 109 1.16 1.63 -8.86
N SER A 110 1.02 2.92 -8.57
CA SER A 110 1.73 4.01 -9.24
C SER A 110 2.98 4.33 -8.42
N GLU A 111 4.18 4.17 -8.99
CA GLU A 111 5.43 4.28 -8.24
C GLU A 111 6.61 4.58 -9.15
N GLN A 112 7.57 5.35 -8.64
CA GLN A 112 8.82 5.70 -9.32
C GLN A 112 10.02 4.89 -8.80
N VAL A 113 9.92 4.29 -7.61
CA VAL A 113 10.97 3.47 -7.01
C VAL A 113 11.00 2.09 -7.66
N LEU A 114 11.84 1.93 -8.69
CA LEU A 114 11.92 0.73 -9.50
C LEU A 114 12.20 -0.53 -8.67
N SER A 115 13.08 -0.47 -7.69
CA SER A 115 13.40 -1.62 -6.83
C SER A 115 12.19 -2.17 -6.07
N PHE A 116 11.29 -1.27 -5.63
CA PHE A 116 10.06 -1.67 -4.98
C PHE A 116 9.08 -2.32 -5.98
N THR A 117 8.89 -1.70 -7.16
CA THR A 117 7.98 -2.25 -8.17
C THR A 117 8.46 -3.58 -8.71
N LEU A 118 9.77 -3.74 -8.94
CA LEU A 118 10.37 -5.02 -9.35
C LEU A 118 10.19 -6.13 -8.32
N GLU A 119 10.08 -5.77 -7.05
CA GLU A 119 9.87 -6.73 -5.98
C GLU A 119 8.43 -7.27 -5.91
N ILE A 120 7.42 -6.43 -6.22
CA ILE A 120 6.00 -6.77 -5.97
C ILE A 120 5.17 -7.02 -7.22
N ALA A 121 5.56 -6.45 -8.37
CA ALA A 121 4.74 -6.47 -9.58
C ALA A 121 4.89 -7.76 -10.39
N ASP A 122 3.78 -8.25 -10.94
CA ASP A 122 3.76 -9.31 -11.95
C ASP A 122 3.75 -8.74 -13.37
N ARG A 123 3.32 -7.48 -13.54
CA ARG A 123 3.19 -6.78 -14.82
C ARG A 123 3.52 -5.31 -14.66
N PHE A 124 4.16 -4.74 -15.65
CA PHE A 124 4.55 -3.33 -15.71
C PHE A 124 3.81 -2.61 -16.81
N LEU A 125 3.36 -1.41 -16.48
CA LEU A 125 2.80 -0.44 -17.41
C LEU A 125 3.56 0.87 -17.23
N VAL A 126 4.29 1.31 -18.26
CA VAL A 126 4.97 2.62 -18.23
C VAL A 126 4.09 3.65 -18.89
N ILE A 127 3.84 4.76 -18.18
CA ILE A 127 3.04 5.88 -18.67
C ILE A 127 3.97 7.05 -18.98
N GLU A 128 3.89 7.53 -20.20
CA GLU A 128 4.55 8.78 -20.62
C GLU A 128 3.52 9.69 -21.31
N LYS A 129 3.42 10.95 -20.88
CA LYS A 129 2.50 11.95 -21.45
C LYS A 129 1.06 11.46 -21.61
N GLY A 130 0.59 10.69 -20.61
CA GLY A 130 -0.79 10.18 -20.57
C GLY A 130 -1.04 8.97 -21.47
N ARG A 131 -0.01 8.29 -21.96
CA ARG A 131 -0.11 7.09 -22.79
C ARG A 131 0.73 5.95 -22.20
N PHE A 132 0.25 4.71 -22.33
CA PHE A 132 1.07 3.53 -22.06
C PHE A 132 2.08 3.37 -23.19
N VAL A 133 3.37 3.44 -22.87
CA VAL A 133 4.50 3.29 -23.82
C VAL A 133 5.18 1.93 -23.69
N VAL A 134 5.05 1.28 -22.54
CA VAL A 134 5.53 -0.10 -22.31
C VAL A 134 4.44 -0.86 -21.54
N GLU A 135 4.24 -2.11 -21.94
CA GLU A 135 3.41 -3.07 -21.23
C GLU A 135 4.11 -4.42 -21.27
N GLU A 136 4.60 -4.90 -20.12
CA GLU A 136 5.42 -6.11 -20.03
C GLU A 136 5.12 -6.94 -18.78
N ALA A 137 5.18 -8.25 -18.91
CA ALA A 137 5.21 -9.14 -17.75
C ALA A 137 6.56 -9.01 -17.03
N ARG A 138 6.59 -9.20 -15.71
CA ARG A 138 7.82 -9.10 -14.90
C ARG A 138 8.97 -9.95 -15.46
N ALA A 139 8.68 -11.14 -15.99
CA ALA A 139 9.68 -12.04 -16.53
C ALA A 139 10.41 -11.49 -17.77
N ASN A 140 9.79 -10.56 -18.49
CA ASN A 140 10.32 -9.96 -19.71
C ASN A 140 10.88 -8.56 -19.50
N VAL A 141 10.75 -8.01 -18.29
CA VAL A 141 11.21 -6.65 -17.99
C VAL A 141 12.72 -6.59 -17.95
N ASP A 142 13.28 -5.76 -18.84
CA ASP A 142 14.66 -5.29 -18.76
C ASP A 142 14.71 -4.03 -17.86
N GLU A 143 15.39 -4.16 -16.72
CA GLU A 143 15.50 -3.09 -15.73
C GLU A 143 16.15 -1.82 -16.30
N ALA A 144 17.14 -1.98 -17.19
CA ALA A 144 17.80 -0.84 -17.84
C ALA A 144 16.85 -0.08 -18.78
N THR A 145 15.92 -0.80 -19.41
CA THR A 145 14.89 -0.18 -20.25
C THR A 145 13.90 0.61 -19.41
N ILE A 146 13.36 0.04 -18.33
CA ILE A 146 12.42 0.75 -17.46
C ILE A 146 13.08 1.96 -16.78
N SER A 147 14.33 1.82 -16.30
CA SER A 147 15.08 2.92 -15.68
C SER A 147 15.19 4.16 -16.56
N ARG A 148 15.28 3.99 -17.89
CA ARG A 148 15.35 5.11 -18.84
C ARG A 148 14.08 5.98 -18.82
N TYR A 149 12.92 5.41 -18.54
CA TYR A 149 11.66 6.15 -18.43
C TYR A 149 11.49 6.83 -17.07
N LEU A 150 12.23 6.41 -16.05
CA LEU A 150 12.19 7.00 -14.71
C LEU A 150 13.27 8.08 -14.50
N SER A 151 14.27 8.13 -15.40
CA SER A 151 15.37 9.11 -15.36
C SER A 151 15.00 10.32 -16.22
N VAL A 152 14.19 11.22 -15.67
CA VAL A 152 13.87 12.52 -16.30
C VAL A 152 14.54 13.63 -15.50
#